data_07ece14b0231dc29b6f7c4e4b27d86b9
#
_entry.id   07ece14b0231dc29b6f7c4e4b27d86b9
#
_cell.length_a   1.000
_cell.length_b   1.000
_cell.length_c   1.000
_cell.angle_alpha   90.00
_cell.angle_beta   90.00
_cell.angle_gamma   90.00
#
_symmetry.space_group_name_H-M   'P 1'
#
loop_
_entity.id
_entity.type
_entity.pdbx_description
1 polymer ?
#
loop_
_entity_poly.entity_id
_entity_poly.type
_entity_poly.pdbx_seq_one_letter_code
_entity_poly.pdbx_strand_id
1 'polypeptide(L)'
;MLKLHQDGFIKLEGISIVGANSIVARCAYDTLSTLHELGFGDIPVYLGTDKPIKGLKKKEDITKHIGEMGYMGAYMVLDKYTRDWKSQEVKDITTCDDFLPMPELEPEKTDATTFLLETVKKYPGEVEIISLGGLMNVAKAIKKDSSFSKNCSGITIMGGVFHAHGEVLKNVEINWWFDPAAANIVSKADWKKILILPHDAATHCRKDLSFIKYYDGKHESKIIKLIKRDLPKAETYMPETTLAFFWDPIAVAALV
;
A
#
# COMPACT_ATOMS: atom_id res chain seq x y z
N MET A 1 -9.48 -7.34 3.09
CA MET A 1 -9.08 -8.28 2.02
C MET A 1 -9.00 -9.72 2.51
N LEU A 2 -8.08 -10.07 3.43
CA LEU A 2 -7.89 -11.47 3.88
C LEU A 2 -9.19 -12.12 4.38
N LYS A 3 -9.99 -11.41 5.16
CA LYS A 3 -11.29 -11.93 5.65
C LYS A 3 -12.27 -12.16 4.50
N LEU A 4 -12.37 -11.25 3.54
CA LEU A 4 -13.23 -11.43 2.37
C LEU A 4 -12.79 -12.63 1.51
N HIS A 5 -11.48 -12.85 1.39
CA HIS A 5 -10.93 -14.02 0.71
C HIS A 5 -11.27 -15.31 1.47
N GLN A 6 -11.04 -15.33 2.79
CA GLN A 6 -11.34 -16.49 3.65
C GLN A 6 -12.82 -16.89 3.62
N ASP A 7 -13.71 -15.89 3.57
CA ASP A 7 -15.16 -16.09 3.53
C ASP A 7 -15.70 -16.40 2.12
N GLY A 8 -14.84 -16.42 1.10
CA GLY A 8 -15.20 -16.74 -0.28
C GLY A 8 -15.92 -15.62 -1.04
N PHE A 9 -15.98 -14.39 -0.51
CA PHE A 9 -16.58 -13.24 -1.22
C PHE A 9 -15.71 -12.79 -2.39
N ILE A 10 -14.40 -12.93 -2.26
CA ILE A 10 -13.42 -12.64 -3.30
C ILE A 10 -12.38 -13.74 -3.36
N LYS A 11 -11.67 -13.83 -4.49
CA LYS A 11 -10.43 -14.58 -4.60
C LYS A 11 -9.27 -13.58 -4.70
N LEU A 12 -8.39 -13.57 -3.70
CA LEU A 12 -7.18 -12.75 -3.75
C LEU A 12 -6.10 -13.51 -4.54
N GLU A 13 -5.90 -13.11 -5.79
CA GLU A 13 -4.95 -13.76 -6.70
C GLU A 13 -3.48 -13.51 -6.32
N GLY A 14 -3.21 -12.43 -5.60
CA GLY A 14 -1.87 -12.11 -5.10
C GLY A 14 -1.74 -10.66 -4.64
N ILE A 15 -0.60 -10.35 -4.05
CA ILE A 15 -0.25 -9.02 -3.52
C ILE A 15 0.96 -8.48 -4.29
N SER A 16 0.77 -7.35 -4.95
CA SER A 16 1.79 -6.63 -5.72
C SER A 16 2.39 -5.52 -4.84
N ILE A 17 3.61 -5.70 -4.39
CA ILE A 17 4.31 -4.72 -3.54
C ILE A 17 4.82 -3.54 -4.37
N VAL A 18 4.64 -2.34 -3.85
CA VAL A 18 5.15 -1.10 -4.44
C VAL A 18 5.82 -0.26 -3.36
N GLY A 19 6.91 0.42 -3.70
CA GLY A 19 7.54 1.39 -2.80
C GLY A 19 6.80 2.72 -2.85
N ALA A 20 6.57 3.30 -1.71
CA ALA A 20 6.12 4.67 -1.49
C ALA A 20 6.32 5.04 -0.01
N ASN A 21 5.51 4.49 0.89
CA ASN A 21 5.67 4.68 2.33
C ASN A 21 6.95 4.06 2.87
N SER A 22 7.45 3.03 2.21
CA SER A 22 8.78 2.45 2.47
C SER A 22 9.33 1.87 1.18
N ILE A 23 10.54 1.29 1.22
CA ILE A 23 11.10 0.55 0.09
C ILE A 23 10.40 -0.79 -0.09
N VAL A 24 10.40 -1.32 -1.32
CA VAL A 24 9.78 -2.61 -1.65
C VAL A 24 10.25 -3.75 -0.74
N ALA A 25 11.55 -3.80 -0.46
CA ALA A 25 12.12 -4.84 0.40
C ALA A 25 11.50 -4.82 1.80
N ARG A 26 11.28 -3.64 2.39
CA ARG A 26 10.65 -3.51 3.70
C ARG A 26 9.15 -3.84 3.64
N CYS A 27 8.45 -3.33 2.65
CA CYS A 27 7.01 -3.65 2.47
C CYS A 27 6.79 -5.15 2.26
N ALA A 28 7.72 -5.82 1.56
CA ALA A 28 7.68 -7.27 1.37
C ALA A 28 7.86 -8.01 2.69
N TYR A 29 8.86 -7.63 3.49
CA TYR A 29 9.08 -8.21 4.81
C TYR A 29 7.81 -8.13 5.67
N ASP A 30 7.23 -6.92 5.80
CA ASP A 30 6.04 -6.71 6.62
C ASP A 30 4.82 -7.48 6.11
N THR A 31 4.63 -7.53 4.78
CA THR A 31 3.54 -8.26 4.16
C THR A 31 3.68 -9.76 4.39
N LEU A 32 4.85 -10.34 4.10
CA LEU A 32 5.11 -11.77 4.27
C LEU A 32 5.01 -12.18 5.74
N SER A 33 5.56 -11.38 6.65
CA SER A 33 5.47 -11.63 8.09
C SER A 33 4.02 -11.60 8.57
N THR A 34 3.22 -10.65 8.08
CA THR A 34 1.80 -10.54 8.41
C THR A 34 1.00 -11.74 7.87
N LEU A 35 1.23 -12.15 6.63
CA LEU A 35 0.58 -13.31 6.03
C LEU A 35 0.94 -14.60 6.79
N HIS A 36 2.21 -14.78 7.13
CA HIS A 36 2.69 -15.92 7.92
C HIS A 36 2.00 -15.97 9.28
N GLU A 37 2.02 -14.86 10.02
CA GLU A 37 1.42 -14.78 11.36
C GLU A 37 -0.09 -15.03 11.34
N LEU A 38 -0.78 -14.56 10.30
CA LEU A 38 -2.22 -14.73 10.15
C LEU A 38 -2.64 -16.08 9.53
N GLY A 39 -1.68 -16.87 9.01
CA GLY A 39 -1.94 -18.17 8.39
C GLY A 39 -2.47 -18.09 6.96
N PHE A 40 -2.07 -17.06 6.20
CA PHE A 40 -2.42 -16.85 4.79
C PHE A 40 -1.21 -17.00 3.87
N GLY A 41 -0.34 -17.97 4.16
CA GLY A 41 0.89 -18.21 3.41
C GLY A 41 0.68 -18.73 1.98
N ASP A 42 -0.52 -19.08 1.61
CA ASP A 42 -0.93 -19.47 0.25
C ASP A 42 -1.16 -18.28 -0.69
N ILE A 43 -1.23 -17.05 -0.15
CA ILE A 43 -1.39 -15.85 -0.96
C ILE A 43 -0.01 -15.41 -1.49
N PRO A 44 0.23 -15.44 -2.82
CA PRO A 44 1.51 -15.09 -3.38
C PRO A 44 1.79 -13.59 -3.32
N VAL A 45 3.06 -13.24 -3.06
CA VAL A 45 3.54 -11.86 -2.94
C VAL A 45 4.58 -11.59 -4.02
N TYR A 46 4.40 -10.51 -4.79
CA TYR A 46 5.22 -10.14 -5.93
C TYR A 46 5.93 -8.81 -5.70
N LEU A 47 7.26 -8.80 -5.86
CA LEU A 47 8.05 -7.59 -5.70
C LEU A 47 7.91 -6.68 -6.91
N GLY A 48 7.57 -5.43 -6.67
CA GLY A 48 7.44 -4.40 -7.69
C GLY A 48 8.58 -3.40 -7.70
N THR A 49 8.27 -2.12 -7.75
CA THR A 49 9.25 -1.06 -7.94
C THR A 49 9.19 0.02 -6.87
N ASP A 50 10.37 0.53 -6.51
CA ASP A 50 10.54 1.74 -5.69
C ASP A 50 10.74 2.99 -6.54
N LYS A 51 11.02 2.82 -7.84
CA LYS A 51 11.44 3.92 -8.69
C LYS A 51 10.24 4.51 -9.43
N PRO A 52 9.95 5.80 -9.21
CA PRO A 52 8.98 6.53 -10.01
C PRO A 52 9.33 6.47 -11.51
N ILE A 53 8.32 6.58 -12.37
CA ILE A 53 8.47 6.46 -13.84
C ILE A 53 9.44 7.48 -14.41
N LYS A 54 9.42 8.71 -13.88
CA LYS A 54 10.34 9.79 -14.29
C LYS A 54 11.62 9.87 -13.47
N GLY A 55 11.89 8.86 -12.63
CA GLY A 55 13.02 8.86 -11.72
C GLY A 55 12.71 9.50 -10.37
N LEU A 56 13.70 9.46 -9.50
CA LEU A 56 13.57 9.95 -8.13
C LEU A 56 13.53 11.48 -8.10
N LYS A 57 12.73 12.02 -7.19
CA LYS A 57 12.75 13.45 -6.86
C LYS A 57 14.07 13.80 -6.16
N LYS A 58 14.53 15.03 -6.34
CA LYS A 58 15.69 15.55 -5.62
C LYS A 58 15.36 15.75 -4.15
N LYS A 59 16.33 15.54 -3.26
CA LYS A 59 16.15 15.68 -1.81
C LYS A 59 15.63 17.07 -1.44
N GLU A 60 16.11 18.11 -2.10
CA GLU A 60 15.70 19.50 -1.89
C GLU A 60 14.20 19.70 -2.20
N ASP A 61 13.72 19.09 -3.28
CA ASP A 61 12.30 19.14 -3.66
C ASP A 61 11.44 18.38 -2.67
N ILE A 62 11.91 17.25 -2.16
CA ILE A 62 11.20 16.46 -1.15
C ILE A 62 11.06 17.27 0.13
N THR A 63 12.17 17.82 0.65
CA THR A 63 12.17 18.64 1.86
C THR A 63 11.28 19.87 1.71
N LYS A 64 11.28 20.52 0.55
CA LYS A 64 10.41 21.66 0.26
C LYS A 64 8.92 21.28 0.27
N HIS A 65 8.57 20.09 -0.16
CA HIS A 65 7.19 19.65 -0.29
C HIS A 65 6.61 19.06 1.00
N ILE A 66 7.40 18.29 1.74
CA ILE A 66 6.95 17.57 2.94
C ILE A 66 7.46 18.24 4.22
N GLY A 67 8.43 19.17 4.10
CA GLY A 67 9.10 19.76 5.27
C GLY A 67 10.07 18.78 5.92
N GLU A 68 10.34 18.99 7.20
CA GLU A 68 11.19 18.10 8.01
C GLU A 68 10.40 16.95 8.64
N MET A 69 9.27 16.59 8.08
CA MET A 69 8.51 15.45 8.59
C MET A 69 9.36 14.18 8.53
N GLY A 70 9.48 13.49 9.66
CA GLY A 70 10.23 12.24 9.80
C GLY A 70 9.66 11.08 8.98
N TYR A 71 8.63 11.35 8.18
CA TYR A 71 7.94 10.40 7.33
C TYR A 71 8.12 10.78 5.86
N MET A 72 9.22 10.35 5.28
CA MET A 72 9.47 10.54 3.84
C MET A 72 9.48 9.23 3.06
N GLY A 73 9.00 8.15 3.67
CA GLY A 73 8.84 6.87 3.03
C GLY A 73 10.12 6.36 2.38
N ALA A 74 9.98 5.76 1.23
CA ALA A 74 11.12 5.22 0.48
C ALA A 74 12.17 6.28 0.10
N TYR A 75 11.83 7.57 0.06
CA TYR A 75 12.80 8.62 -0.30
C TYR A 75 13.88 8.85 0.77
N MET A 76 13.60 8.53 2.04
CA MET A 76 14.58 8.72 3.13
C MET A 76 15.76 7.76 3.08
N VAL A 77 15.58 6.63 2.42
CA VAL A 77 16.51 5.49 2.50
C VAL A 77 16.97 5.01 1.13
N LEU A 78 16.75 5.81 0.09
CA LEU A 78 17.11 5.45 -1.28
C LEU A 78 18.61 5.32 -1.52
N ASP A 79 19.42 5.98 -0.73
CA ASP A 79 20.88 5.84 -0.68
C ASP A 79 21.31 4.53 0.01
N LYS A 80 20.43 3.95 0.83
CA LYS A 80 20.62 2.64 1.49
C LYS A 80 19.79 1.54 0.84
N TYR A 81 19.39 1.72 -0.39
CA TYR A 81 18.50 0.81 -1.08
C TYR A 81 19.08 -0.59 -1.21
N THR A 82 18.38 -1.56 -0.64
CA THR A 82 18.63 -2.98 -0.85
C THR A 82 17.39 -3.66 -1.43
N ARG A 83 17.60 -4.64 -2.30
CA ARG A 83 16.54 -5.56 -2.75
C ARG A 83 16.48 -6.84 -1.91
N ASP A 84 17.48 -7.06 -1.10
CA ASP A 84 17.47 -8.18 -0.18
C ASP A 84 16.57 -7.86 1.02
N TRP A 85 15.31 -8.27 0.90
CA TRP A 85 14.30 -8.07 1.93
C TRP A 85 14.59 -8.80 3.25
N LYS A 86 15.54 -9.76 3.27
CA LYS A 86 16.03 -10.43 4.47
C LYS A 86 17.22 -9.74 5.12
N SER A 87 17.81 -8.72 4.48
CA SER A 87 18.99 -8.06 4.99
C SER A 87 18.73 -7.33 6.32
N GLN A 88 19.80 -7.15 7.11
CA GLN A 88 19.73 -6.33 8.32
C GLN A 88 19.41 -4.87 8.00
N GLU A 89 19.85 -4.37 6.84
CA GLU A 89 19.53 -3.01 6.38
C GLU A 89 18.02 -2.75 6.28
N VAL A 90 17.23 -3.75 5.89
CA VAL A 90 15.77 -3.64 5.85
C VAL A 90 15.19 -3.43 7.25
N LYS A 91 15.76 -4.09 8.25
CA LYS A 91 15.37 -3.93 9.66
C LYS A 91 15.75 -2.56 10.19
N ASP A 92 16.92 -2.05 9.80
CA ASP A 92 17.44 -0.76 10.26
C ASP A 92 16.70 0.45 9.66
N ILE A 93 15.92 0.24 8.60
CA ILE A 93 15.07 1.29 7.97
C ILE A 93 13.91 1.71 8.88
N THR A 94 13.58 0.93 9.90
CA THR A 94 12.44 1.23 10.73
C THR A 94 12.84 1.84 12.05
N THR A 95 11.98 2.73 12.50
CA THR A 95 11.97 3.27 13.85
C THR A 95 11.17 2.39 14.82
N CYS A 96 10.66 1.24 14.37
CA CYS A 96 9.91 0.30 15.18
C CYS A 96 10.79 -0.88 15.58
N ASP A 97 11.07 -1.01 16.87
CA ASP A 97 11.89 -2.09 17.44
C ASP A 97 11.21 -3.46 17.44
N ASP A 98 9.89 -3.51 17.22
CA ASP A 98 9.09 -4.73 17.25
C ASP A 98 8.75 -5.23 15.85
N PHE A 99 9.71 -5.87 15.23
CA PHE A 99 9.44 -6.64 14.01
C PHE A 99 8.65 -7.90 14.33
N LEU A 100 7.73 -8.26 13.42
CA LEU A 100 7.31 -9.65 13.35
C LEU A 100 8.53 -10.53 13.07
N PRO A 101 8.54 -11.77 13.55
CA PRO A 101 9.61 -12.71 13.22
C PRO A 101 9.82 -12.80 11.71
N MET A 102 11.05 -13.11 11.28
CA MET A 102 11.35 -13.38 9.88
C MET A 102 10.38 -14.47 9.39
N PRO A 103 9.59 -14.19 8.33
CA PRO A 103 8.65 -15.17 7.82
C PRO A 103 9.40 -16.34 7.14
N GLU A 104 8.78 -17.51 7.17
CA GLU A 104 9.24 -18.66 6.37
C GLU A 104 8.79 -18.53 4.90
N LEU A 105 7.90 -17.57 4.61
CA LEU A 105 7.39 -17.31 3.28
C LEU A 105 8.38 -16.51 2.45
N GLU A 106 8.39 -16.78 1.15
CA GLU A 106 9.22 -16.08 0.15
C GLU A 106 8.32 -15.33 -0.84
N PRO A 107 8.79 -14.18 -1.36
CA PRO A 107 8.11 -13.56 -2.49
C PRO A 107 8.30 -14.42 -3.74
N GLU A 108 7.35 -14.31 -4.65
CA GLU A 108 7.42 -14.97 -5.95
C GLU A 108 8.62 -14.46 -6.78
N LYS A 109 9.16 -15.34 -7.63
CA LYS A 109 10.28 -14.99 -8.53
C LYS A 109 9.88 -14.03 -9.63
N THR A 110 8.62 -14.06 -10.04
CA THR A 110 8.03 -13.18 -11.05
C THR A 110 7.84 -11.77 -10.45
N ASP A 111 8.14 -10.73 -11.22
CA ASP A 111 7.90 -9.35 -10.77
C ASP A 111 6.41 -8.97 -10.80
N ALA A 112 6.03 -7.98 -9.97
CA ALA A 112 4.66 -7.53 -9.82
C ALA A 112 4.01 -7.04 -11.13
N THR A 113 4.77 -6.43 -12.04
CA THR A 113 4.21 -5.97 -13.33
C THR A 113 3.84 -7.15 -14.22
N THR A 114 4.71 -8.16 -14.28
CA THR A 114 4.46 -9.39 -15.02
C THR A 114 3.29 -10.17 -14.44
N PHE A 115 3.24 -10.31 -13.11
CA PHE A 115 2.09 -10.91 -12.41
C PHE A 115 0.76 -10.24 -12.79
N LEU A 116 0.70 -8.90 -12.74
CA LEU A 116 -0.51 -8.15 -13.10
C LEU A 116 -0.95 -8.45 -14.54
N LEU A 117 -0.01 -8.42 -15.48
CA LEU A 117 -0.29 -8.69 -16.91
C LEU A 117 -0.78 -10.12 -17.14
N GLU A 118 -0.11 -11.10 -16.55
CA GLU A 118 -0.45 -12.52 -16.69
C GLU A 118 -1.80 -12.85 -16.05
N THR A 119 -2.09 -12.28 -14.88
CA THR A 119 -3.36 -12.50 -14.18
C THR A 119 -4.53 -11.92 -14.99
N VAL A 120 -4.42 -10.69 -15.47
CA VAL A 120 -5.47 -10.08 -16.30
C VAL A 120 -5.64 -10.80 -17.63
N LYS A 121 -4.55 -11.28 -18.22
CA LYS A 121 -4.62 -12.11 -19.43
C LYS A 121 -5.30 -13.47 -19.18
N LYS A 122 -5.09 -14.05 -18.01
CA LYS A 122 -5.67 -15.34 -17.61
C LYS A 122 -7.17 -15.23 -17.31
N TYR A 123 -7.60 -14.11 -16.75
CA TYR A 123 -8.99 -13.86 -16.32
C TYR A 123 -9.51 -12.53 -16.90
N PRO A 124 -9.67 -12.44 -18.23
CA PRO A 124 -10.02 -11.18 -18.88
C PRO A 124 -11.42 -10.71 -18.49
N GLY A 125 -11.50 -9.49 -17.96
CA GLY A 125 -12.75 -8.87 -17.52
C GLY A 125 -13.22 -9.26 -16.13
N GLU A 126 -12.47 -10.12 -15.41
CA GLU A 126 -12.85 -10.59 -14.07
C GLU A 126 -11.97 -9.99 -12.96
N VAL A 127 -10.78 -9.50 -13.30
CA VAL A 127 -9.82 -8.99 -12.32
C VAL A 127 -10.16 -7.55 -11.92
N GLU A 128 -10.48 -7.33 -10.65
CA GLU A 128 -10.51 -6.00 -10.03
C GLU A 128 -9.16 -5.71 -9.39
N ILE A 129 -8.58 -4.55 -9.69
CA ILE A 129 -7.34 -4.08 -9.06
C ILE A 129 -7.69 -3.18 -7.89
N ILE A 130 -7.06 -3.42 -6.73
CA ILE A 130 -7.15 -2.52 -5.58
C ILE A 130 -5.76 -1.93 -5.34
N SER A 131 -5.63 -0.64 -5.54
CA SER A 131 -4.39 0.10 -5.29
C SER A 131 -4.49 0.87 -3.99
N LEU A 132 -3.69 0.48 -3.00
CA LEU A 132 -3.65 1.07 -1.65
C LEU A 132 -2.38 1.91 -1.42
N GLY A 133 -1.56 2.06 -2.45
CA GLY A 133 -0.31 2.80 -2.40
C GLY A 133 0.02 3.44 -3.74
N GLY A 134 1.31 3.66 -4.01
CA GLY A 134 1.78 4.23 -5.26
C GLY A 134 1.33 3.43 -6.50
N LEU A 135 1.03 4.12 -7.59
CA LEU A 135 0.44 3.54 -8.81
C LEU A 135 1.46 2.98 -9.81
N MET A 136 2.73 2.89 -9.44
CA MET A 136 3.84 2.59 -10.35
C MET A 136 3.74 1.22 -11.02
N ASN A 137 3.34 0.17 -10.28
CA ASN A 137 3.23 -1.18 -10.86
C ASN A 137 2.12 -1.24 -11.91
N VAL A 138 0.97 -0.66 -11.61
CA VAL A 138 -0.19 -0.57 -12.51
C VAL A 138 0.15 0.26 -13.75
N ALA A 139 0.79 1.41 -13.56
CA ALA A 139 1.22 2.26 -14.68
C ALA A 139 2.23 1.57 -15.58
N LYS A 140 3.15 0.76 -15.02
CA LYS A 140 4.08 -0.07 -15.81
C LYS A 140 3.36 -1.16 -16.60
N ALA A 141 2.34 -1.79 -16.02
CA ALA A 141 1.52 -2.77 -16.73
C ALA A 141 0.80 -2.12 -17.92
N ILE A 142 0.16 -0.97 -17.75
CA ILE A 142 -0.50 -0.20 -18.82
C ILE A 142 0.50 0.22 -19.91
N LYS A 143 1.73 0.63 -19.53
CA LYS A 143 2.78 0.98 -20.51
C LYS A 143 3.29 -0.21 -21.31
N LYS A 144 3.32 -1.41 -20.70
CA LYS A 144 3.73 -2.65 -21.39
C LYS A 144 2.62 -3.19 -22.29
N ASP A 145 1.37 -3.06 -21.88
CA ASP A 145 0.20 -3.49 -22.62
C ASP A 145 -0.94 -2.47 -22.48
N SER A 146 -1.21 -1.73 -23.55
CA SER A 146 -2.26 -0.69 -23.56
C SER A 146 -3.68 -1.27 -23.41
N SER A 147 -3.87 -2.57 -23.62
CA SER A 147 -5.15 -3.24 -23.42
C SER A 147 -5.38 -3.68 -21.97
N PHE A 148 -4.37 -3.60 -21.13
CA PHE A 148 -4.41 -4.07 -19.73
C PHE A 148 -5.61 -3.52 -18.96
N SER A 149 -5.81 -2.20 -18.96
CA SER A 149 -6.92 -1.56 -18.24
C SER A 149 -8.30 -1.98 -18.74
N LYS A 150 -8.47 -2.15 -20.07
CA LYS A 150 -9.73 -2.61 -20.69
C LYS A 150 -10.08 -4.05 -20.32
N ASN A 151 -9.04 -4.87 -20.10
CA ASN A 151 -9.17 -6.28 -19.77
C ASN A 151 -9.38 -6.53 -18.27
N CYS A 152 -9.31 -5.50 -17.43
CA CYS A 152 -9.75 -5.56 -16.02
C CYS A 152 -11.27 -5.38 -15.92
N SER A 153 -11.90 -5.85 -14.84
CA SER A 153 -13.26 -5.48 -14.45
C SER A 153 -13.30 -4.03 -13.98
N GLY A 154 -12.25 -3.57 -13.30
CA GLY A 154 -12.09 -2.21 -12.83
C GLY A 154 -10.83 -2.00 -12.01
N ILE A 155 -10.72 -0.79 -11.48
CA ILE A 155 -9.71 -0.42 -10.48
C ILE A 155 -10.33 0.43 -9.39
N THR A 156 -10.02 0.08 -8.14
CA THR A 156 -10.32 0.88 -6.95
C THR A 156 -9.01 1.42 -6.38
N ILE A 157 -8.93 2.73 -6.18
CA ILE A 157 -7.70 3.43 -5.80
C ILE A 157 -7.94 4.20 -4.50
N MET A 158 -7.12 3.93 -3.47
CA MET A 158 -6.92 4.87 -2.37
C MET A 158 -5.86 5.88 -2.80
N GLY A 159 -6.25 7.15 -2.93
CA GLY A 159 -5.30 8.20 -3.32
C GLY A 159 -5.95 9.42 -3.94
N GLY A 160 -5.14 10.46 -4.08
CA GLY A 160 -5.59 11.75 -4.57
C GLY A 160 -6.33 12.58 -3.51
N VAL A 161 -6.54 13.85 -3.82
CA VAL A 161 -7.31 14.80 -3.02
C VAL A 161 -8.04 15.77 -3.94
N PHE A 162 -9.30 16.10 -3.63
CA PHE A 162 -10.14 16.95 -4.46
C PHE A 162 -10.51 18.28 -3.78
N HIS A 163 -10.98 18.23 -2.54
CA HIS A 163 -11.50 19.38 -1.80
C HIS A 163 -10.85 19.58 -0.44
N ALA A 164 -10.31 18.51 0.16
CA ALA A 164 -9.60 18.57 1.43
C ALA A 164 -8.15 19.06 1.26
N HIS A 165 -7.44 19.22 2.36
CA HIS A 165 -5.99 19.37 2.35
C HIS A 165 -5.34 18.00 2.24
N GLY A 166 -4.37 17.86 1.34
CA GLY A 166 -3.51 16.68 1.26
C GLY A 166 -2.38 16.72 2.29
N GLU A 167 -1.66 15.62 2.42
CA GLU A 167 -0.53 15.50 3.34
C GLU A 167 0.73 16.19 2.79
N VAL A 168 0.85 16.25 1.47
CA VAL A 168 1.99 16.85 0.78
C VAL A 168 1.55 18.12 0.10
N LEU A 169 2.11 19.26 0.45
CA LEU A 169 1.60 20.53 -0.02
C LEU A 169 0.06 20.62 0.16
N LYS A 170 -0.48 21.80 0.13
CA LYS A 170 -1.89 22.04 0.46
C LYS A 170 -2.91 21.14 -0.27
N ASN A 171 -2.60 20.69 -1.48
CA ASN A 171 -3.57 20.04 -2.38
C ASN A 171 -3.02 18.75 -3.01
N VAL A 172 -2.15 18.02 -2.30
CA VAL A 172 -1.50 16.83 -2.87
C VAL A 172 -1.50 15.70 -1.86
N GLU A 173 -2.00 14.56 -2.29
CA GLU A 173 -2.00 13.32 -1.52
C GLU A 173 -0.73 12.50 -1.84
N ILE A 174 -0.21 11.79 -0.85
CA ILE A 174 1.13 11.20 -0.89
C ILE A 174 1.28 10.06 -1.93
N ASN A 175 0.28 9.21 -2.11
CA ASN A 175 0.35 8.09 -3.06
C ASN A 175 0.47 8.59 -4.51
N TRP A 176 -0.23 9.68 -4.83
CA TRP A 176 -0.17 10.31 -6.15
C TRP A 176 1.05 11.22 -6.30
N TRP A 177 1.47 11.88 -5.21
CA TRP A 177 2.67 12.70 -5.23
C TRP A 177 3.95 11.89 -5.41
N PHE A 178 3.99 10.67 -4.88
CA PHE A 178 5.17 9.81 -5.00
C PHE A 178 5.57 9.61 -6.46
N ASP A 179 4.60 9.31 -7.33
CA ASP A 179 4.79 9.24 -8.79
C ASP A 179 3.61 9.87 -9.55
N PRO A 180 3.61 11.20 -9.76
CA PRO A 180 2.54 11.87 -10.50
C PRO A 180 2.41 11.40 -11.95
N ALA A 181 3.50 10.89 -12.56
CA ALA A 181 3.45 10.34 -13.90
C ALA A 181 2.69 9.01 -13.92
N ALA A 182 2.89 8.16 -12.92
CA ALA A 182 2.09 6.94 -12.75
C ALA A 182 0.62 7.26 -12.50
N ALA A 183 0.33 8.21 -11.60
CA ALA A 183 -1.04 8.65 -11.33
C ALA A 183 -1.74 9.16 -12.60
N ASN A 184 -1.06 9.97 -13.41
CA ASN A 184 -1.60 10.47 -14.68
C ASN A 184 -1.84 9.35 -15.71
N ILE A 185 -0.96 8.34 -15.79
CA ILE A 185 -1.15 7.20 -16.69
C ILE A 185 -2.37 6.39 -16.28
N VAL A 186 -2.46 6.06 -14.99
CA VAL A 186 -3.54 5.21 -14.47
C VAL A 186 -4.90 5.92 -14.55
N SER A 187 -4.97 7.20 -14.15
CA SER A 187 -6.23 7.95 -14.16
C SER A 187 -6.77 8.23 -15.56
N LYS A 188 -5.92 8.22 -16.60
CA LYS A 188 -6.31 8.43 -18.00
C LYS A 188 -6.48 7.13 -18.80
N ALA A 189 -6.18 5.98 -18.20
CA ALA A 189 -6.33 4.71 -18.89
C ALA A 189 -7.81 4.36 -19.08
N ASP A 190 -8.07 3.53 -20.05
CA ASP A 190 -9.44 3.16 -20.46
C ASP A 190 -9.95 1.99 -19.59
N TRP A 191 -10.36 2.33 -18.37
CA TRP A 191 -10.95 1.38 -17.42
C TRP A 191 -12.46 1.21 -17.68
N LYS A 192 -12.98 0.01 -17.51
CA LYS A 192 -14.45 -0.21 -17.44
C LYS A 192 -15.08 0.47 -16.24
N LYS A 193 -14.36 0.48 -15.12
CA LYS A 193 -14.74 1.12 -13.86
C LYS A 193 -13.48 1.66 -13.18
N ILE A 194 -13.53 2.90 -12.77
CA ILE A 194 -12.52 3.50 -11.89
C ILE A 194 -13.21 4.10 -10.68
N LEU A 195 -12.84 3.67 -9.49
CA LEU A 195 -13.31 4.20 -8.23
C LEU A 195 -12.13 4.79 -7.47
N ILE A 196 -12.20 6.06 -7.15
CA ILE A 196 -11.16 6.76 -6.38
C ILE A 196 -11.72 7.08 -5.00
N LEU A 197 -11.06 6.59 -3.97
CA LEU A 197 -11.27 6.91 -2.56
C LEU A 197 -10.21 7.95 -2.17
N PRO A 198 -10.53 9.25 -2.30
CA PRO A 198 -9.55 10.30 -2.05
C PRO A 198 -9.32 10.52 -0.55
N HIS A 199 -8.26 11.26 -0.23
CA HIS A 199 -7.99 11.72 1.13
C HIS A 199 -9.20 12.41 1.77
N ASP A 200 -10.00 13.11 0.99
CA ASP A 200 -11.28 13.72 1.39
C ASP A 200 -12.22 12.72 2.08
N ALA A 201 -12.41 11.55 1.46
CA ALA A 201 -13.28 10.51 2.02
C ALA A 201 -12.66 9.90 3.29
N ALA A 202 -11.34 9.67 3.27
CA ALA A 202 -10.62 9.04 4.37
C ALA A 202 -10.64 9.88 5.65
N THR A 203 -10.56 11.20 5.53
CA THR A 203 -10.61 12.10 6.70
C THR A 203 -11.93 12.04 7.45
N HIS A 204 -13.01 11.61 6.81
CA HIS A 204 -14.31 11.37 7.45
C HIS A 204 -14.41 9.97 8.07
N CYS A 205 -13.59 9.03 7.62
CA CYS A 205 -13.55 7.66 8.12
C CYS A 205 -12.43 7.50 9.17
N ARG A 206 -12.60 8.15 10.32
CA ARG A 206 -11.65 8.14 11.42
C ARG A 206 -12.28 7.68 12.72
N LYS A 207 -11.48 7.07 13.59
CA LYS A 207 -11.88 6.66 14.93
C LYS A 207 -10.84 7.12 15.95
N ASP A 208 -11.31 7.53 17.12
CA ASP A 208 -10.44 7.69 18.27
C ASP A 208 -9.79 6.35 18.62
N LEU A 209 -8.49 6.37 18.95
CA LEU A 209 -7.74 5.15 19.28
C LEU A 209 -8.30 4.39 20.49
N SER A 210 -9.16 5.02 21.30
CA SER A 210 -9.87 4.36 22.39
C SER A 210 -10.75 3.19 21.93
N PHE A 211 -11.11 3.12 20.64
CA PHE A 211 -11.85 1.97 20.11
C PHE A 211 -11.09 0.65 20.29
N ILE A 212 -9.76 0.68 20.37
CA ILE A 212 -8.94 -0.50 20.64
C ILE A 212 -9.29 -1.12 21.99
N LYS A 213 -9.58 -0.27 22.99
CA LYS A 213 -9.99 -0.71 24.36
C LYS A 213 -11.30 -1.52 24.33
N TYR A 214 -12.16 -1.26 23.34
CA TYR A 214 -13.41 -2.02 23.18
C TYR A 214 -13.14 -3.52 22.93
N TYR A 215 -12.01 -3.84 22.33
CA TYR A 215 -11.61 -5.22 22.04
C TYR A 215 -10.79 -5.87 23.17
N ASP A 216 -10.50 -5.14 24.26
CA ASP A 216 -9.78 -5.68 25.40
C ASP A 216 -10.60 -6.79 26.08
N GLY A 217 -10.04 -8.00 26.11
CA GLY A 217 -10.63 -9.18 26.72
C GLY A 217 -11.88 -9.76 26.00
N LYS A 218 -12.33 -9.16 24.89
CA LYS A 218 -13.54 -9.62 24.18
C LYS A 218 -13.25 -10.44 22.93
N HIS A 219 -12.19 -10.14 22.22
CA HIS A 219 -11.79 -10.84 21.00
C HIS A 219 -10.27 -10.85 20.88
N GLU A 220 -9.67 -11.95 21.18
CA GLU A 220 -8.21 -12.14 21.04
C GLU A 220 -7.82 -12.77 19.69
N SER A 221 -8.37 -12.26 18.60
CA SER A 221 -7.91 -12.68 17.28
C SER A 221 -6.47 -12.21 17.02
N LYS A 222 -5.71 -12.93 16.20
CA LYS A 222 -4.36 -12.52 15.78
C LYS A 222 -4.36 -11.11 15.17
N ILE A 223 -5.38 -10.76 14.37
CA ILE A 223 -5.54 -9.42 13.78
C ILE A 223 -5.64 -8.36 14.87
N ILE A 224 -6.47 -8.57 15.90
CA ILE A 224 -6.60 -7.59 17.00
C ILE A 224 -5.28 -7.43 17.77
N LYS A 225 -4.53 -8.52 17.97
CA LYS A 225 -3.19 -8.45 18.59
C LYS A 225 -2.23 -7.61 17.73
N LEU A 226 -2.22 -7.78 16.41
CA LEU A 226 -1.41 -6.97 15.49
C LEU A 226 -1.81 -5.49 15.53
N ILE A 227 -3.11 -5.19 15.47
CA ILE A 227 -3.62 -3.82 15.57
C ILE A 227 -3.22 -3.17 16.90
N LYS A 228 -3.38 -3.88 18.02
CA LYS A 228 -2.97 -3.39 19.35
C LYS A 228 -1.47 -3.14 19.47
N ARG A 229 -0.66 -3.90 18.76
CA ARG A 229 0.79 -3.71 18.69
C ARG A 229 1.18 -2.47 17.91
N ASP A 230 0.55 -2.25 16.75
CA ASP A 230 1.01 -1.28 15.76
C ASP A 230 0.37 0.11 15.93
N LEU A 231 -0.91 0.19 16.30
CA LEU A 231 -1.61 1.47 16.43
C LEU A 231 -1.04 2.42 17.49
N PRO A 232 -0.63 1.97 18.71
CA PRO A 232 -0.01 2.87 19.67
C PRO A 232 1.28 3.51 19.18
N LYS A 233 1.97 2.89 18.23
CA LYS A 233 3.19 3.43 17.60
C LYS A 233 2.89 4.56 16.64
N ALA A 234 1.69 4.60 16.06
CA ALA A 234 1.25 5.72 15.24
C ALA A 234 1.23 7.04 16.03
N GLU A 235 0.94 7.00 17.35
CA GLU A 235 1.03 8.18 18.24
C GLU A 235 2.45 8.74 18.33
N THR A 236 3.47 7.88 18.19
CA THR A 236 4.88 8.30 18.23
C THR A 236 5.26 9.09 16.97
N TYR A 237 4.66 8.74 15.82
CA TYR A 237 4.94 9.39 14.54
C TYR A 237 4.01 10.55 14.24
N MET A 238 2.83 10.56 14.85
CA MET A 238 1.81 11.59 14.71
C MET A 238 1.30 11.98 16.11
N PRO A 239 2.15 12.61 16.97
CA PRO A 239 1.83 12.84 18.38
C PRO A 239 0.62 13.76 18.60
N GLU A 240 0.19 14.48 17.59
CA GLU A 240 -0.97 15.37 17.66
C GLU A 240 -2.30 14.68 17.33
N THR A 241 -2.28 13.38 16.93
CA THR A 241 -3.49 12.67 16.55
C THR A 241 -3.74 11.47 17.45
N THR A 242 -4.79 11.55 18.22
CA THR A 242 -5.40 10.40 18.91
C THR A 242 -6.33 9.60 17.98
N LEU A 243 -6.25 9.83 16.67
CA LEU A 243 -7.19 9.34 15.68
C LEU A 243 -6.53 8.32 14.75
N ALA A 244 -7.16 7.16 14.61
CA ALA A 244 -6.85 6.21 13.54
C ALA A 244 -7.68 6.57 12.30
N PHE A 245 -7.01 6.71 11.17
CA PHE A 245 -7.64 6.91 9.87
C PHE A 245 -7.73 5.58 9.13
N PHE A 246 -8.87 5.31 8.54
CA PHE A 246 -9.12 4.07 7.79
C PHE A 246 -9.01 4.31 6.29
N TRP A 247 -7.86 4.86 5.84
CA TRP A 247 -7.63 5.16 4.42
C TRP A 247 -7.81 3.94 3.53
N ASP A 248 -7.03 2.91 3.71
CA ASP A 248 -7.07 1.70 2.91
C ASP A 248 -8.30 0.82 3.18
N PRO A 249 -8.76 0.67 4.44
CA PRO A 249 -9.96 -0.09 4.73
C PRO A 249 -11.21 0.41 4.00
N ILE A 250 -11.38 1.73 3.78
CA ILE A 250 -12.54 2.24 3.04
C ILE A 250 -12.49 1.86 1.55
N ALA A 251 -11.30 1.81 0.95
CA ALA A 251 -11.15 1.36 -0.43
C ALA A 251 -11.53 -0.12 -0.58
N VAL A 252 -11.17 -0.95 0.40
CA VAL A 252 -11.59 -2.35 0.46
C VAL A 252 -13.09 -2.49 0.71
N ALA A 253 -13.67 -1.69 1.62
CA ALA A 253 -15.10 -1.70 1.91
C ALA A 253 -15.96 -1.28 0.71
N ALA A 254 -15.43 -0.46 -0.18
CA ALA A 254 -16.13 -0.01 -1.39
C ALA A 254 -16.25 -1.08 -2.49
N LEU A 255 -15.64 -2.26 -2.31
CA LEU A 255 -15.75 -3.41 -3.23
C LEU A 255 -16.94 -4.31 -2.92
N VAL A 256 -17.42 -4.29 -1.69
CA VAL A 256 -18.50 -5.14 -1.18
C VAL A 256 -19.71 -4.29 -0.81
#